data_cba7ae2dc771b4ac30161342d28f9034
#
_entry.id   cba7ae2dc771b4ac30161342d28f9034
#
_cell.length_a   1.000
_cell.length_b   1.000
_cell.length_c   1.000
_cell.angle_alpha   90.00
_cell.angle_beta   90.00
_cell.angle_gamma   90.00
#
_symmetry.space_group_name_H-M   'P 1'
#
loop_
_entity.id
_entity.type
_entity.pdbx_description
1 polymer ?
#
loop_
_entity_poly.entity_id
_entity_poly.type
_entity_poly.pdbx_seq_one_letter_code
_entity_poly.pdbx_strand_id
1 'polypeptide(L)'
;MDANQHLAELFWRLNPGSCLLGSMLLHHTDLGGADKPPMLVLHGLLGSSRNWLSTGRDLAKHNHVFALDARNHGKSPHASEMNYDVMVADILAWMDGQGLARAVIVGHSMGGKTAMQLACRHPQRVERLVVVDVAPKEYNWAAHRAEFLAMTELDLGSLQSRQEAELRFEARVTSLGMRKFLATNLVQEGGCWRWQVNLPVLVETLPVLEKSGLNPGDRFAGPTLFILGGRSRYAEPTDHDLMRRHFPAAKIEVIADSGHNPHMDKREDFVRLVLSA
;
A
#
# COMPACT_ATOMS: atom_id res chain seq x y z
N MET A 1 20.95 -14.97 8.37
CA MET A 1 20.89 -13.68 7.65
C MET A 1 20.84 -14.01 6.17
N ASP A 2 19.80 -13.53 5.51
CA ASP A 2 19.60 -13.75 4.08
C ASP A 2 20.64 -12.94 3.29
N ALA A 3 21.15 -13.50 2.19
CA ALA A 3 22.17 -12.87 1.34
C ALA A 3 21.76 -11.46 0.88
N ASN A 4 20.46 -11.23 0.70
CA ASN A 4 19.90 -9.91 0.35
C ASN A 4 20.02 -8.89 1.50
N GLN A 5 19.90 -9.30 2.76
CA GLN A 5 20.13 -8.41 3.90
C GLN A 5 21.61 -7.99 4.00
N HIS A 6 22.52 -8.91 3.71
CA HIS A 6 23.95 -8.62 3.76
C HIS A 6 24.41 -7.68 2.64
N LEU A 7 23.86 -7.83 1.43
CA LEU A 7 24.12 -6.92 0.30
C LEU A 7 23.54 -5.52 0.54
N ALA A 8 22.37 -5.43 1.16
CA ALA A 8 21.75 -4.16 1.53
C ALA A 8 22.58 -3.41 2.60
N GLU A 9 23.07 -4.12 3.65
CA GLU A 9 23.94 -3.52 4.66
C GLU A 9 25.26 -3.04 4.06
N LEU A 10 25.85 -3.79 3.10
CA LEU A 10 27.05 -3.39 2.38
C LEU A 10 26.79 -2.13 1.51
N PHE A 11 25.67 -2.06 0.82
CA PHE A 11 25.29 -0.90 0.00
C PHE A 11 25.19 0.36 0.85
N TRP A 12 24.56 0.30 2.04
CA TRP A 12 24.46 1.43 2.97
C TRP A 12 25.82 1.85 3.54
N ARG A 13 26.74 0.92 3.78
CA ARG A 13 28.11 1.22 4.23
C ARG A 13 28.95 1.92 3.15
N LEU A 14 28.70 1.60 1.88
CA LEU A 14 29.47 2.13 0.75
C LEU A 14 28.92 3.44 0.19
N ASN A 15 27.65 3.79 0.50
CA ASN A 15 26.97 5.01 0.03
C ASN A 15 26.35 5.83 1.17
N PRO A 16 27.15 6.33 2.13
CA PRO A 16 26.61 7.03 3.31
C PRO A 16 25.95 8.39 2.99
N GLY A 17 26.09 8.89 1.76
CA GLY A 17 25.48 10.16 1.31
C GLY A 17 24.12 10.02 0.61
N SER A 18 23.61 8.81 0.36
CA SER A 18 22.33 8.58 -0.30
C SER A 18 21.15 8.39 0.66
N CYS A 19 21.39 8.53 1.98
CA CYS A 19 20.33 8.41 2.97
C CYS A 19 19.42 9.64 2.91
N LEU A 20 18.27 9.51 2.27
CA LEU A 20 17.16 10.42 2.47
C LEU A 20 16.79 10.35 3.96
N LEU A 21 16.87 11.47 4.68
CA LEU A 21 16.54 11.58 6.10
C LEU A 21 15.21 10.86 6.39
N GLY A 22 15.25 9.83 7.24
CA GLY A 22 14.06 9.08 7.65
C GLY A 22 13.65 7.89 6.77
N SER A 23 14.37 7.58 5.66
CA SER A 23 14.09 6.38 4.84
C SER A 23 14.55 5.09 5.53
N MET A 24 13.89 3.97 5.21
CA MET A 24 14.25 2.64 5.70
C MET A 24 14.21 1.59 4.59
N LEU A 25 14.89 0.47 4.80
CA LEU A 25 14.86 -0.66 3.89
C LEU A 25 13.55 -1.43 4.06
N LEU A 26 12.66 -1.33 3.08
CA LEU A 26 11.39 -2.05 3.09
C LEU A 26 11.56 -3.54 2.77
N HIS A 27 10.78 -4.37 3.45
CA HIS A 27 10.58 -5.76 3.03
C HIS A 27 9.76 -5.80 1.75
N HIS A 28 10.08 -6.73 0.86
CA HIS A 28 9.31 -7.01 -0.33
C HIS A 28 9.11 -8.49 -0.56
N THR A 29 8.09 -8.83 -1.32
CA THR A 29 7.88 -10.16 -1.89
C THR A 29 8.06 -10.05 -3.40
N ASP A 30 9.03 -10.76 -3.97
CA ASP A 30 9.17 -10.93 -5.41
C ASP A 30 8.09 -11.92 -5.88
N LEU A 31 7.22 -11.47 -6.77
CA LEU A 31 6.10 -12.24 -7.30
C LEU A 31 6.41 -12.88 -8.66
N GLY A 32 7.64 -12.69 -9.15
CA GLY A 32 8.16 -13.27 -10.40
C GLY A 32 8.18 -12.28 -11.56
N GLY A 33 8.50 -12.82 -12.73
CA GLY A 33 8.63 -12.04 -13.97
C GLY A 33 10.01 -11.43 -14.14
N ALA A 34 11.08 -12.05 -13.64
CA ALA A 34 12.46 -11.63 -13.87
C ALA A 34 12.69 -11.32 -15.36
N ASP A 35 13.58 -10.36 -15.66
CA ASP A 35 13.91 -9.87 -17.01
C ASP A 35 12.79 -9.09 -17.73
N LYS A 36 11.65 -8.82 -17.06
CA LYS A 36 10.57 -7.98 -17.58
C LYS A 36 10.62 -6.57 -16.96
N PRO A 37 9.87 -5.59 -17.53
CA PRO A 37 9.79 -4.26 -16.96
C PRO A 37 9.34 -4.28 -15.49
N PRO A 38 10.00 -3.52 -14.60
CA PRO A 38 9.70 -3.55 -13.17
C PRO A 38 8.36 -2.91 -12.84
N MET A 39 7.63 -3.55 -11.92
CA MET A 39 6.37 -3.06 -11.38
C MET A 39 6.37 -3.20 -9.85
N LEU A 40 6.10 -2.09 -9.16
CA LEU A 40 5.92 -2.08 -7.72
C LEU A 40 4.43 -2.05 -7.39
N VAL A 41 3.99 -2.91 -6.49
CA VAL A 41 2.62 -2.91 -5.98
C VAL A 41 2.61 -2.57 -4.49
N LEU A 42 1.80 -1.57 -4.11
CA LEU A 42 1.73 -0.97 -2.78
C LEU A 42 0.35 -1.24 -2.18
N HIS A 43 0.31 -1.80 -0.97
CA HIS A 43 -0.92 -2.15 -0.26
C HIS A 43 -1.57 -0.95 0.46
N GLY A 44 -2.82 -1.10 0.86
CA GLY A 44 -3.56 -0.15 1.68
C GLY A 44 -3.25 -0.27 3.19
N LEU A 45 -3.87 0.62 3.98
CA LEU A 45 -3.74 0.63 5.44
C LEU A 45 -4.09 -0.74 6.03
N LEU A 46 -3.33 -1.19 7.03
CA LEU A 46 -3.43 -2.51 7.67
C LEU A 46 -3.19 -3.71 6.72
N GLY A 47 -2.78 -3.44 5.48
CA GLY A 47 -2.41 -4.47 4.50
C GLY A 47 -0.95 -4.91 4.59
N SER A 48 -0.55 -5.73 3.62
CA SER A 48 0.83 -6.14 3.40
C SER A 48 1.02 -6.63 1.95
N SER A 49 2.23 -7.00 1.58
CA SER A 49 2.56 -7.64 0.30
C SER A 49 1.68 -8.87 -0.01
N ARG A 50 1.16 -9.54 1.05
CA ARG A 50 0.26 -10.69 0.92
C ARG A 50 -1.04 -10.37 0.17
N ASN A 51 -1.52 -9.11 0.23
CA ASN A 51 -2.74 -8.70 -0.49
C ASN A 51 -2.58 -8.76 -2.01
N TRP A 52 -1.34 -8.74 -2.49
CA TRP A 52 -0.99 -8.76 -3.91
C TRP A 52 -0.59 -10.14 -4.46
N LEU A 53 -0.53 -11.20 -3.62
CA LEU A 53 0.02 -12.50 -4.02
C LEU A 53 -0.65 -13.09 -5.27
N SER A 54 -1.97 -13.09 -5.34
CA SER A 54 -2.69 -13.67 -6.48
C SER A 54 -2.64 -12.77 -7.70
N THR A 55 -3.02 -11.51 -7.54
CA THR A 55 -3.03 -10.51 -8.62
C THR A 55 -1.63 -10.23 -9.16
N GLY A 56 -0.65 -10.13 -8.28
CA GLY A 56 0.74 -9.87 -8.67
C GLY A 56 1.35 -11.01 -9.47
N ARG A 57 1.01 -12.27 -9.17
CA ARG A 57 1.43 -13.41 -10.00
C ARG A 57 0.85 -13.38 -11.41
N ASP A 58 -0.38 -12.89 -11.58
CA ASP A 58 -0.97 -12.72 -12.90
C ASP A 58 -0.29 -11.57 -13.66
N LEU A 59 0.00 -10.44 -12.98
CA LEU A 59 0.77 -9.33 -13.54
C LEU A 59 2.21 -9.74 -13.88
N ALA A 60 2.80 -10.67 -13.13
CA ALA A 60 4.15 -11.17 -13.34
C ALA A 60 4.33 -11.94 -14.66
N LYS A 61 3.25 -12.28 -15.34
CA LYS A 61 3.31 -12.80 -16.73
C LYS A 61 3.84 -11.75 -17.71
N HIS A 62 3.79 -10.46 -17.36
CA HIS A 62 4.15 -9.33 -18.24
C HIS A 62 5.15 -8.36 -17.62
N ASN A 63 5.30 -8.35 -16.29
CA ASN A 63 6.18 -7.45 -15.53
C ASN A 63 7.01 -8.22 -14.52
N HIS A 64 8.16 -7.66 -14.08
CA HIS A 64 8.81 -8.12 -12.85
C HIS A 64 8.15 -7.42 -11.67
N VAL A 65 7.37 -8.16 -10.88
CA VAL A 65 6.46 -7.60 -9.88
C VAL A 65 7.03 -7.74 -8.47
N PHE A 66 7.19 -6.61 -7.78
CA PHE A 66 7.60 -6.52 -6.39
C PHE A 66 6.45 -5.97 -5.54
N ALA A 67 6.00 -6.73 -4.57
CA ALA A 67 5.02 -6.30 -3.58
C ALA A 67 5.74 -5.82 -2.32
N LEU A 68 5.66 -4.52 -2.02
CA LEU A 68 6.34 -3.92 -0.89
C LEU A 68 5.42 -3.93 0.35
N ASP A 69 6.01 -4.24 1.51
CA ASP A 69 5.41 -3.92 2.80
C ASP A 69 5.80 -2.47 3.16
N ALA A 70 4.83 -1.59 3.38
CA ALA A 70 5.10 -0.23 3.84
C ALA A 70 5.71 -0.24 5.26
N ARG A 71 6.43 0.83 5.66
CA ARG A 71 6.84 1.01 7.05
C ARG A 71 5.67 0.75 8.00
N ASN A 72 5.93 0.21 9.17
CA ASN A 72 4.92 -0.12 10.19
C ASN A 72 3.94 -1.23 9.78
N HIS A 73 4.12 -1.88 8.64
CA HIS A 73 3.27 -2.97 8.13
C HIS A 73 4.08 -4.21 7.74
N GLY A 74 3.40 -5.35 7.73
CA GLY A 74 3.97 -6.61 7.23
C GLY A 74 5.27 -6.97 7.93
N LYS A 75 6.32 -7.24 7.15
CA LYS A 75 7.66 -7.56 7.64
C LYS A 75 8.63 -6.38 7.56
N SER A 76 8.17 -5.21 7.11
CA SER A 76 8.98 -3.99 7.11
C SER A 76 9.26 -3.50 8.53
N PRO A 77 10.36 -2.77 8.75
CA PRO A 77 10.70 -2.24 10.06
C PRO A 77 9.62 -1.30 10.61
N HIS A 78 9.51 -1.26 11.93
CA HIS A 78 8.68 -0.30 12.65
C HIS A 78 9.45 1.00 12.89
N ALA A 79 8.76 2.14 12.79
CA ALA A 79 9.27 3.48 13.06
C ALA A 79 8.19 4.31 13.76
N SER A 80 8.61 5.35 14.47
CA SER A 80 7.71 6.30 15.12
C SER A 80 7.06 7.27 14.13
N GLU A 81 7.67 7.48 12.98
CA GLU A 81 7.18 8.41 11.96
C GLU A 81 6.45 7.66 10.85
N MET A 82 5.24 8.15 10.48
CA MET A 82 4.46 7.65 9.37
C MET A 82 3.66 8.78 8.71
N ASN A 83 4.05 9.14 7.51
CA ASN A 83 3.38 10.08 6.63
C ASN A 83 3.74 9.76 5.18
N TYR A 84 3.11 10.43 4.22
CA TYR A 84 3.36 10.13 2.81
C TYR A 84 4.78 10.51 2.35
N ASP A 85 5.42 11.53 2.95
CA ASP A 85 6.77 11.95 2.58
C ASP A 85 7.80 10.87 2.91
N VAL A 86 7.76 10.33 4.12
CA VAL A 86 8.69 9.27 4.53
C VAL A 86 8.39 7.95 3.81
N MET A 87 7.11 7.65 3.48
CA MET A 87 6.77 6.47 2.70
C MET A 87 7.29 6.56 1.25
N VAL A 88 7.24 7.75 0.65
CA VAL A 88 7.87 8.00 -0.66
C VAL A 88 9.39 7.85 -0.58
N ALA A 89 10.02 8.39 0.46
CA ALA A 89 11.46 8.25 0.68
C ALA A 89 11.89 6.77 0.81
N ASP A 90 11.10 5.95 1.50
CA ASP A 90 11.35 4.51 1.61
C ASP A 90 11.29 3.80 0.26
N ILE A 91 10.28 4.12 -0.56
CA ILE A 91 10.14 3.51 -1.90
C ILE A 91 11.32 3.89 -2.78
N LEU A 92 11.75 5.16 -2.74
CA LEU A 92 12.91 5.62 -3.50
C LEU A 92 14.20 4.90 -3.05
N ALA A 93 14.42 4.80 -1.74
CA ALA A 93 15.57 4.10 -1.19
C ALA A 93 15.55 2.61 -1.55
N TRP A 94 14.36 1.98 -1.53
CA TRP A 94 14.21 0.59 -1.97
C TRP A 94 14.53 0.44 -3.47
N MET A 95 13.99 1.32 -4.33
CA MET A 95 14.28 1.32 -5.77
C MET A 95 15.77 1.47 -6.04
N ASP A 96 16.44 2.38 -5.34
CA ASP A 96 17.89 2.61 -5.47
C ASP A 96 18.68 1.37 -5.05
N GLY A 97 18.27 0.73 -3.95
CA GLY A 97 18.85 -0.53 -3.47
C GLY A 97 18.68 -1.71 -4.45
N GLN A 98 17.64 -1.69 -5.28
CA GLN A 98 17.40 -2.67 -6.34
C GLN A 98 18.01 -2.26 -7.71
N GLY A 99 18.66 -1.10 -7.80
CA GLY A 99 19.18 -0.56 -9.06
C GLY A 99 18.09 -0.16 -10.06
N LEU A 100 16.87 0.09 -9.60
CA LEU A 100 15.73 0.46 -10.43
C LEU A 100 15.65 1.97 -10.60
N ALA A 101 16.05 2.47 -11.76
CA ALA A 101 15.92 3.90 -12.09
C ALA A 101 14.46 4.33 -12.21
N ARG A 102 13.57 3.46 -12.73
CA ARG A 102 12.17 3.75 -13.04
C ARG A 102 11.34 2.47 -12.99
N ALA A 103 10.05 2.59 -12.63
CA ALA A 103 9.14 1.45 -12.59
C ALA A 103 7.68 1.86 -12.84
N VAL A 104 6.83 0.89 -13.18
CA VAL A 104 5.37 1.02 -13.07
C VAL A 104 5.00 0.97 -11.59
N ILE A 105 4.21 1.93 -11.11
CA ILE A 105 3.78 1.99 -9.71
C ILE A 105 2.27 1.75 -9.63
N VAL A 106 1.88 0.72 -8.90
CA VAL A 106 0.47 0.37 -8.65
C VAL A 106 0.21 0.53 -7.16
N GLY A 107 -0.71 1.40 -6.76
CA GLY A 107 -0.99 1.64 -5.34
C GLY A 107 -2.47 1.53 -5.01
N HIS A 108 -2.80 0.78 -3.95
CA HIS A 108 -4.16 0.65 -3.44
C HIS A 108 -4.35 1.53 -2.20
N SER A 109 -5.42 2.33 -2.17
CA SER A 109 -5.84 3.11 -1.01
C SER A 109 -4.68 3.98 -0.45
N MET A 110 -4.19 3.76 0.78
CA MET A 110 -2.99 4.42 1.34
C MET A 110 -1.78 4.30 0.39
N GLY A 111 -1.51 3.11 -0.14
CA GLY A 111 -0.46 2.91 -1.15
C GLY A 111 -0.71 3.68 -2.44
N GLY A 112 -1.99 3.92 -2.81
CA GLY A 112 -2.38 4.77 -3.92
C GLY A 112 -2.05 6.23 -3.68
N LYS A 113 -2.30 6.76 -2.48
CA LYS A 113 -1.91 8.13 -2.10
C LYS A 113 -0.39 8.30 -2.08
N THR A 114 0.33 7.30 -1.58
CA THR A 114 1.80 7.27 -1.63
C THR A 114 2.31 7.27 -3.07
N ALA A 115 1.72 6.44 -3.94
CA ALA A 115 2.07 6.36 -5.36
C ALA A 115 1.79 7.68 -6.11
N MET A 116 0.66 8.33 -5.82
CA MET A 116 0.33 9.64 -6.38
C MET A 116 1.36 10.70 -5.99
N GLN A 117 1.75 10.75 -4.72
CA GLN A 117 2.77 11.69 -4.25
C GLN A 117 4.15 11.40 -4.86
N LEU A 118 4.54 10.12 -4.95
CA LEU A 118 5.78 9.70 -5.62
C LEU A 118 5.79 10.19 -7.07
N ALA A 119 4.70 9.98 -7.82
CA ALA A 119 4.60 10.37 -9.23
C ALA A 119 4.68 11.89 -9.41
N CYS A 120 4.00 12.67 -8.57
CA CYS A 120 4.03 14.13 -8.66
C CYS A 120 5.40 14.73 -8.31
N ARG A 121 6.08 14.21 -7.30
CA ARG A 121 7.35 14.78 -6.80
C ARG A 121 8.59 14.19 -7.44
N HIS A 122 8.51 12.95 -7.94
CA HIS A 122 9.61 12.24 -8.58
C HIS A 122 9.17 11.61 -9.92
N PRO A 123 8.63 12.41 -10.88
CA PRO A 123 8.04 11.90 -12.11
C PRO A 123 9.03 11.06 -12.96
N GLN A 124 10.33 11.34 -12.85
CA GLN A 124 11.37 10.57 -13.53
C GLN A 124 11.51 9.12 -13.02
N ARG A 125 11.00 8.81 -11.82
CA ARG A 125 11.04 7.48 -11.22
C ARG A 125 9.81 6.62 -11.58
N VAL A 126 8.77 7.23 -12.15
CA VAL A 126 7.48 6.59 -12.46
C VAL A 126 7.30 6.48 -13.96
N GLU A 127 7.25 5.24 -14.46
CA GLU A 127 6.98 4.98 -15.87
C GLU A 127 5.50 5.16 -16.18
N ARG A 128 4.66 4.59 -15.35
CA ARG A 128 3.20 4.66 -15.40
C ARG A 128 2.66 4.51 -13.98
N LEU A 129 1.62 5.26 -13.68
CA LEU A 129 0.92 5.22 -12.39
C LEU A 129 -0.41 4.48 -12.53
N VAL A 130 -0.69 3.54 -11.63
CA VAL A 130 -2.01 2.92 -11.46
C VAL A 130 -2.47 3.15 -10.04
N VAL A 131 -3.59 3.84 -9.88
CA VAL A 131 -4.19 4.17 -8.57
C VAL A 131 -5.44 3.33 -8.39
N VAL A 132 -5.51 2.58 -7.30
CA VAL A 132 -6.60 1.65 -7.05
C VAL A 132 -7.48 2.17 -5.92
N ASP A 133 -8.68 2.55 -6.28
CA ASP A 133 -9.84 2.92 -5.46
C ASP A 133 -9.56 3.97 -4.37
N VAL A 134 -8.91 5.06 -4.76
CA VAL A 134 -8.70 6.25 -3.93
C VAL A 134 -8.57 7.50 -4.80
N ALA A 135 -9.06 8.64 -4.29
CA ALA A 135 -8.90 9.95 -4.91
C ALA A 135 -7.85 10.80 -4.17
N PRO A 136 -7.25 11.82 -4.81
CA PRO A 136 -6.28 12.74 -4.18
C PRO A 136 -6.99 13.79 -3.31
N LYS A 137 -7.80 13.34 -2.34
CA LYS A 137 -8.56 14.19 -1.42
C LYS A 137 -8.30 13.84 0.05
N GLU A 138 -8.76 14.70 0.93
CA GLU A 138 -8.84 14.41 2.36
C GLU A 138 -10.02 13.47 2.64
N TYR A 139 -9.84 12.55 3.57
CA TYR A 139 -10.84 11.59 4.01
C TYR A 139 -11.16 11.75 5.48
N ASN A 140 -12.37 11.39 5.87
CA ASN A 140 -12.72 11.12 7.26
C ASN A 140 -12.93 9.61 7.41
N TRP A 141 -11.91 8.90 7.86
CA TRP A 141 -11.93 7.45 7.99
C TRP A 141 -12.54 6.99 9.33
N ALA A 142 -13.79 7.37 9.58
CA ALA A 142 -14.50 6.98 10.80
C ALA A 142 -14.56 5.45 11.01
N ALA A 143 -14.69 4.67 9.92
CA ALA A 143 -14.67 3.21 9.99
C ALA A 143 -13.32 2.68 10.49
N HIS A 144 -12.21 3.25 10.05
CA HIS A 144 -10.88 2.84 10.53
C HIS A 144 -10.68 3.11 12.01
N ARG A 145 -11.32 4.15 12.58
CA ARG A 145 -11.29 4.40 14.03
C ARG A 145 -11.94 3.27 14.81
N ALA A 146 -13.07 2.71 14.32
CA ALA A 146 -13.71 1.55 14.94
C ALA A 146 -12.84 0.28 14.82
N GLU A 147 -12.19 0.09 13.67
CA GLU A 147 -11.25 -1.01 13.44
C GLU A 147 -10.04 -0.93 14.37
N PHE A 148 -9.42 0.25 14.50
CA PHE A 148 -8.30 0.47 15.41
C PHE A 148 -8.70 0.29 16.89
N LEU A 149 -9.89 0.74 17.28
CA LEU A 149 -10.39 0.50 18.63
C LEU A 149 -10.56 -1.00 18.90
N ALA A 150 -11.15 -1.75 17.95
CA ALA A 150 -11.28 -3.20 18.07
C ALA A 150 -9.92 -3.89 18.24
N MET A 151 -8.91 -3.46 17.48
CA MET A 151 -7.55 -4.00 17.57
C MET A 151 -6.88 -3.62 18.91
N THR A 152 -7.03 -2.38 19.35
CA THR A 152 -6.40 -1.88 20.60
C THR A 152 -7.00 -2.52 21.84
N GLU A 153 -8.31 -2.79 21.84
CA GLU A 153 -9.02 -3.38 22.97
C GLU A 153 -8.86 -4.91 23.05
N LEU A 154 -8.28 -5.54 22.01
CA LEU A 154 -8.08 -6.99 22.00
C LEU A 154 -7.00 -7.38 23.01
N ASP A 155 -7.41 -8.14 24.04
CA ASP A 155 -6.47 -8.75 24.99
C ASP A 155 -5.73 -9.92 24.31
N LEU A 156 -4.48 -9.65 23.91
CA LEU A 156 -3.61 -10.63 23.25
C LEU A 156 -3.14 -11.73 24.21
N GLY A 157 -3.10 -11.45 25.53
CA GLY A 157 -2.64 -12.41 26.54
C GLY A 157 -3.60 -13.57 26.73
N SER A 158 -4.89 -13.35 26.54
CA SER A 158 -5.94 -14.38 26.65
C SER A 158 -6.33 -15.01 25.32
N LEU A 159 -5.78 -14.52 24.19
CA LEU A 159 -6.19 -14.95 22.86
C LEU A 159 -5.68 -16.34 22.51
N GLN A 160 -6.60 -17.24 22.10
CA GLN A 160 -6.27 -18.61 21.73
C GLN A 160 -6.11 -18.81 20.22
N SER A 161 -6.82 -18.01 19.40
CA SER A 161 -6.81 -18.17 17.94
C SER A 161 -7.18 -16.88 17.22
N ARG A 162 -6.83 -16.80 15.91
CA ARG A 162 -7.32 -15.71 15.03
C ARG A 162 -8.83 -15.72 14.90
N GLN A 163 -9.44 -16.89 14.88
CA GLN A 163 -10.91 -17.02 14.80
C GLN A 163 -11.58 -16.42 16.04
N GLU A 164 -11.00 -16.57 17.22
CA GLU A 164 -11.47 -15.92 18.43
C GLU A 164 -11.34 -14.40 18.34
N ALA A 165 -10.23 -13.88 17.79
CA ALA A 165 -10.07 -12.45 17.55
C ALA A 165 -11.18 -11.91 16.62
N GLU A 166 -11.49 -12.63 15.53
CA GLU A 166 -12.59 -12.27 14.62
C GLU A 166 -13.92 -12.14 15.35
N LEU A 167 -14.22 -13.04 16.30
CA LEU A 167 -15.43 -12.97 17.13
C LEU A 167 -15.40 -11.76 18.08
N ARG A 168 -14.27 -11.53 18.75
CA ARG A 168 -14.11 -10.38 19.68
C ARG A 168 -14.23 -9.03 18.96
N PHE A 169 -13.84 -8.93 17.68
CA PHE A 169 -14.02 -7.71 16.87
C PHE A 169 -15.47 -7.38 16.55
N GLU A 170 -16.42 -8.34 16.67
CA GLU A 170 -17.80 -8.19 16.21
C GLU A 170 -18.53 -7.01 16.86
N ALA A 171 -18.22 -6.71 18.11
CA ALA A 171 -18.82 -5.59 18.84
C ALA A 171 -18.57 -4.21 18.17
N ARG A 172 -17.47 -4.08 17.40
CA ARG A 172 -17.09 -2.81 16.76
C ARG A 172 -17.06 -2.89 15.23
N VAL A 173 -16.84 -4.07 14.66
CA VAL A 173 -16.66 -4.29 13.23
C VAL A 173 -17.68 -5.31 12.75
N THR A 174 -18.76 -4.85 12.13
CA THR A 174 -19.88 -5.72 11.69
C THR A 174 -19.51 -6.59 10.49
N SER A 175 -18.62 -6.11 9.60
CA SER A 175 -18.19 -6.83 8.40
C SER A 175 -17.28 -8.02 8.75
N LEU A 176 -17.74 -9.25 8.48
CA LEU A 176 -16.93 -10.46 8.65
C LEU A 176 -15.64 -10.42 7.79
N GLY A 177 -15.73 -9.91 6.57
CA GLY A 177 -14.55 -9.75 5.70
C GLY A 177 -13.50 -8.84 6.30
N MET A 178 -13.93 -7.72 6.91
CA MET A 178 -13.03 -6.80 7.60
C MET A 178 -12.44 -7.45 8.87
N ARG A 179 -13.24 -8.14 9.68
CA ARG A 179 -12.73 -8.85 10.87
C ARG A 179 -11.63 -9.86 10.50
N LYS A 180 -11.84 -10.64 9.44
CA LYS A 180 -10.83 -11.56 8.91
C LYS A 180 -9.58 -10.82 8.44
N PHE A 181 -9.75 -9.70 7.75
CA PHE A 181 -8.64 -8.87 7.30
C PHE A 181 -7.81 -8.35 8.49
N LEU A 182 -8.46 -7.80 9.53
CA LEU A 182 -7.77 -7.34 10.75
C LEU A 182 -6.98 -8.48 11.41
N ALA A 183 -7.59 -9.67 11.53
CA ALA A 183 -6.96 -10.84 12.14
C ALA A 183 -5.73 -11.34 11.36
N THR A 184 -5.57 -10.98 10.08
CA THR A 184 -4.34 -11.32 9.32
C THR A 184 -3.09 -10.63 9.88
N ASN A 185 -3.26 -9.55 10.64
CA ASN A 185 -2.16 -8.82 11.30
C ASN A 185 -1.72 -9.45 12.63
N LEU A 186 -2.41 -10.48 13.10
CA LEU A 186 -2.00 -11.25 14.27
C LEU A 186 -0.94 -12.29 13.89
N VAL A 187 0.15 -12.31 14.60
CA VAL A 187 1.21 -13.33 14.45
C VAL A 187 1.57 -13.92 15.82
N GLN A 188 2.01 -15.18 15.81
CA GLN A 188 2.55 -15.82 17.01
C GLN A 188 4.08 -15.79 16.99
N GLU A 189 4.67 -15.39 18.08
CA GLU A 189 6.12 -15.40 18.29
C GLU A 189 6.41 -15.85 19.73
N GLY A 190 7.18 -16.90 19.86
CA GLY A 190 7.47 -17.49 21.18
C GLY A 190 6.22 -17.96 21.94
N GLY A 191 5.16 -18.36 21.24
CA GLY A 191 3.89 -18.78 21.82
C GLY A 191 2.93 -17.63 22.21
N CYS A 192 3.36 -16.38 22.06
CA CYS A 192 2.54 -15.20 22.38
C CYS A 192 2.00 -14.57 21.07
N TRP A 193 0.78 -14.04 21.16
CA TRP A 193 0.19 -13.26 20.09
C TRP A 193 0.73 -11.82 20.13
N ARG A 194 1.01 -11.26 18.95
CA ARG A 194 1.35 -9.85 18.78
C ARG A 194 0.80 -9.31 17.47
N TRP A 195 0.68 -8.00 17.39
CA TRP A 195 0.39 -7.31 16.15
C TRP A 195 1.64 -7.28 15.26
N GLN A 196 1.50 -7.65 13.99
CA GLN A 196 2.55 -7.51 12.99
C GLN A 196 2.71 -6.07 12.55
N VAL A 197 1.63 -5.29 12.57
CA VAL A 197 1.64 -3.84 12.34
C VAL A 197 2.06 -3.09 13.60
N ASN A 198 2.64 -1.91 13.44
CA ASN A 198 2.90 -0.99 14.54
C ASN A 198 1.61 -0.24 14.92
N LEU A 199 0.70 -0.95 15.58
CA LEU A 199 -0.64 -0.46 15.86
C LEU A 199 -0.66 0.91 16.59
N PRO A 200 0.18 1.18 17.64
CA PRO A 200 0.19 2.47 18.31
C PRO A 200 0.48 3.63 17.34
N VAL A 201 1.50 3.50 16.50
CA VAL A 201 1.87 4.53 15.53
C VAL A 201 0.79 4.72 14.47
N LEU A 202 0.16 3.64 13.98
CA LEU A 202 -0.91 3.74 13.00
C LEU A 202 -2.15 4.45 13.55
N VAL A 203 -2.48 4.21 14.83
CA VAL A 203 -3.57 4.93 15.53
C VAL A 203 -3.26 6.42 15.63
N GLU A 204 -2.05 6.77 16.08
CA GLU A 204 -1.62 8.16 16.26
C GLU A 204 -1.56 8.92 14.93
N THR A 205 -1.06 8.28 13.87
CA THR A 205 -0.83 8.92 12.57
C THR A 205 -2.02 8.88 11.63
N LEU A 206 -3.13 8.25 12.01
CA LEU A 206 -4.34 8.17 11.18
C LEU A 206 -4.79 9.55 10.66
N PRO A 207 -4.85 10.65 11.46
CA PRO A 207 -5.23 11.97 10.97
C PRO A 207 -4.28 12.52 9.87
N VAL A 208 -3.01 12.12 9.89
CA VAL A 208 -2.03 12.49 8.87
C VAL A 208 -2.30 11.72 7.57
N LEU A 209 -2.61 10.42 7.68
CA LEU A 209 -2.91 9.57 6.53
C LEU A 209 -4.29 9.89 5.89
N GLU A 210 -5.20 10.52 6.62
CA GLU A 210 -6.46 11.04 6.10
C GLU A 210 -6.25 12.19 5.10
N LYS A 211 -5.16 12.98 5.23
CA LYS A 211 -4.86 14.10 4.33
C LYS A 211 -4.68 13.67 2.88
N SER A 212 -4.83 14.60 1.94
CA SER A 212 -4.66 14.33 0.51
C SER A 212 -3.30 13.71 0.17
N GLY A 213 -2.23 14.15 0.82
CA GLY A 213 -0.85 13.83 0.45
C GLY A 213 -0.32 14.69 -0.70
N LEU A 214 -1.18 15.41 -1.43
CA LEU A 214 -0.81 16.30 -2.54
C LEU A 214 -1.09 17.77 -2.18
N ASN A 215 -0.22 18.66 -2.66
CA ASN A 215 -0.46 20.09 -2.67
C ASN A 215 -1.29 20.48 -3.90
N PRO A 216 -2.00 21.63 -3.90
CA PRO A 216 -2.82 22.06 -5.04
C PRO A 216 -2.07 22.19 -6.38
N GLY A 217 -0.77 22.44 -6.33
CA GLY A 217 0.10 22.55 -7.50
C GLY A 217 0.74 21.27 -7.98
N ASP A 218 0.65 20.18 -7.20
CA ASP A 218 1.27 18.90 -7.53
C ASP A 218 0.64 18.31 -8.79
N ARG A 219 1.47 17.90 -9.77
CA ARG A 219 1.01 17.35 -11.06
C ARG A 219 1.93 16.25 -11.55
N PHE A 220 1.34 15.24 -12.17
CA PHE A 220 2.06 14.23 -12.94
C PHE A 220 1.43 14.10 -14.32
N ALA A 221 2.17 14.49 -15.36
CA ALA A 221 1.70 14.46 -16.75
C ALA A 221 1.90 13.10 -17.44
N GLY A 222 2.53 12.15 -16.77
CA GLY A 222 2.77 10.80 -17.29
C GLY A 222 1.51 9.95 -17.35
N PRO A 223 1.58 8.78 -18.01
CA PRO A 223 0.45 7.86 -18.14
C PRO A 223 -0.09 7.47 -16.76
N THR A 224 -1.39 7.65 -16.58
CA THR A 224 -2.07 7.38 -15.30
C THR A 224 -3.38 6.64 -15.54
N LEU A 225 -3.62 5.60 -14.75
CA LEU A 225 -4.87 4.85 -14.73
C LEU A 225 -5.43 4.85 -13.31
N PHE A 226 -6.67 5.31 -13.14
CA PHE A 226 -7.46 5.05 -11.93
C PHE A 226 -8.37 3.86 -12.19
N ILE A 227 -8.36 2.87 -11.28
CA ILE A 227 -9.29 1.73 -11.29
C ILE A 227 -10.13 1.81 -10.03
N LEU A 228 -11.41 2.09 -10.17
CA LEU A 228 -12.35 2.34 -9.09
C LEU A 228 -13.34 1.18 -8.93
N GLY A 229 -13.73 0.91 -7.68
CA GLY A 229 -14.81 -0.03 -7.39
C GLY A 229 -16.19 0.64 -7.51
N GLY A 230 -17.08 0.11 -8.35
CA GLY A 230 -18.41 0.70 -8.56
C GLY A 230 -19.34 0.69 -7.34
N ARG A 231 -19.02 -0.16 -6.34
CA ARG A 231 -19.72 -0.22 -5.03
C ARG A 231 -18.94 0.45 -3.91
N SER A 232 -17.78 1.02 -4.22
CA SER A 232 -16.94 1.76 -3.28
C SER A 232 -17.40 3.22 -3.16
N ARG A 233 -17.13 3.85 -2.01
CA ARG A 233 -17.32 5.28 -1.77
C ARG A 233 -16.00 6.01 -1.56
N TYR A 234 -14.86 5.35 -1.78
CA TYR A 234 -13.55 5.99 -1.64
C TYR A 234 -13.23 6.96 -2.78
N ALA A 235 -13.77 6.68 -3.98
CA ALA A 235 -13.66 7.58 -5.11
C ALA A 235 -14.98 7.56 -5.88
N GLU A 236 -15.56 8.72 -6.07
CA GLU A 236 -16.87 8.92 -6.69
C GLU A 236 -16.73 9.74 -7.99
N PRO A 237 -17.74 9.75 -8.88
CA PRO A 237 -17.70 10.56 -10.11
C PRO A 237 -17.39 12.04 -9.86
N THR A 238 -17.81 12.58 -8.72
CA THR A 238 -17.52 13.96 -8.28
C THR A 238 -16.02 14.23 -8.05
N ASP A 239 -15.21 13.18 -7.86
CA ASP A 239 -13.77 13.30 -7.67
C ASP A 239 -12.98 13.33 -8.99
N HIS A 240 -13.61 13.01 -10.14
CA HIS A 240 -12.92 12.85 -11.42
C HIS A 240 -12.21 14.15 -11.88
N ASP A 241 -12.81 15.31 -11.66
CA ASP A 241 -12.18 16.59 -12.01
C ASP A 241 -10.95 16.87 -11.15
N LEU A 242 -10.99 16.49 -9.86
CA LEU A 242 -9.84 16.59 -8.98
C LEU A 242 -8.73 15.63 -9.42
N MET A 243 -9.05 14.39 -9.80
CA MET A 243 -8.09 13.44 -10.35
C MET A 243 -7.41 14.01 -11.60
N ARG A 244 -8.19 14.52 -12.58
CA ARG A 244 -7.64 15.11 -13.81
C ARG A 244 -6.82 16.37 -13.58
N ARG A 245 -7.12 17.13 -12.52
CA ARG A 245 -6.35 18.32 -12.13
C ARG A 245 -4.91 17.97 -11.78
N HIS A 246 -4.70 16.89 -11.03
CA HIS A 246 -3.37 16.43 -10.66
C HIS A 246 -2.74 15.50 -11.71
N PHE A 247 -3.56 14.76 -12.46
CA PHE A 247 -3.16 13.75 -13.44
C PHE A 247 -3.86 14.00 -14.77
N PRO A 248 -3.41 14.98 -15.58
CA PRO A 248 -4.11 15.39 -16.80
C PRO A 248 -4.23 14.30 -17.87
N ALA A 249 -3.32 13.30 -17.87
CA ALA A 249 -3.36 12.15 -18.76
C ALA A 249 -4.14 10.95 -18.17
N ALA A 250 -4.90 11.16 -17.08
CA ALA A 250 -5.57 10.06 -16.41
C ALA A 250 -6.72 9.46 -17.23
N LYS A 251 -6.69 8.15 -17.37
CA LYS A 251 -7.85 7.32 -17.68
C LYS A 251 -8.50 6.89 -16.35
N ILE A 252 -9.83 6.84 -16.31
CA ILE A 252 -10.59 6.43 -15.12
C ILE A 252 -11.51 5.30 -15.54
N GLU A 253 -11.27 4.12 -14.98
CA GLU A 253 -12.03 2.90 -15.23
C GLU A 253 -12.77 2.46 -13.96
N VAL A 254 -14.00 1.99 -14.11
CA VAL A 254 -14.83 1.54 -13.00
C VAL A 254 -15.18 0.06 -13.16
N ILE A 255 -14.83 -0.75 -12.17
CA ILE A 255 -15.26 -2.15 -12.10
C ILE A 255 -16.57 -2.19 -11.31
N ALA A 256 -17.69 -2.29 -12.02
CA ALA A 256 -19.05 -2.06 -11.49
C ALA A 256 -19.37 -2.89 -10.24
N ASP A 257 -19.01 -4.18 -10.25
CA ASP A 257 -19.32 -5.14 -9.18
C ASP A 257 -18.22 -5.28 -8.12
N SER A 258 -17.27 -4.35 -8.04
CA SER A 258 -16.21 -4.34 -7.03
C SER A 258 -16.50 -3.35 -5.92
N GLY A 259 -16.07 -3.71 -4.71
CA GLY A 259 -15.94 -2.81 -3.56
C GLY A 259 -14.59 -2.08 -3.57
N HIS A 260 -14.07 -1.82 -2.36
CA HIS A 260 -12.81 -1.10 -2.14
C HIS A 260 -11.55 -1.86 -2.61
N ASN A 261 -11.66 -3.16 -2.94
CA ASN A 261 -10.53 -4.00 -3.32
C ASN A 261 -10.65 -4.56 -4.75
N PRO A 262 -10.68 -3.73 -5.82
CA PRO A 262 -10.86 -4.19 -7.19
C PRO A 262 -9.87 -5.27 -7.61
N HIS A 263 -8.62 -5.18 -7.17
CA HIS A 263 -7.55 -6.14 -7.43
C HIS A 263 -7.77 -7.52 -6.78
N MET A 264 -8.67 -7.62 -5.80
CA MET A 264 -9.06 -8.88 -5.13
C MET A 264 -10.45 -9.34 -5.57
N ASP A 265 -11.43 -8.43 -5.59
CA ASP A 265 -12.83 -8.72 -5.86
C ASP A 265 -13.06 -9.18 -7.31
N LYS A 266 -12.36 -8.56 -8.27
CA LYS A 266 -12.49 -8.75 -9.72
C LYS A 266 -11.11 -8.82 -10.37
N ARG A 267 -10.31 -9.78 -9.91
CA ARG A 267 -8.89 -9.91 -10.26
C ARG A 267 -8.62 -9.93 -11.76
N GLU A 268 -9.40 -10.68 -12.53
CA GLU A 268 -9.19 -10.83 -13.98
C GLU A 268 -9.45 -9.51 -14.72
N ASP A 269 -10.55 -8.81 -14.41
CA ASP A 269 -10.85 -7.49 -14.97
C ASP A 269 -9.78 -6.47 -14.58
N PHE A 270 -9.35 -6.48 -13.31
CA PHE A 270 -8.29 -5.61 -12.83
C PHE A 270 -6.99 -5.83 -13.61
N VAL A 271 -6.53 -7.08 -13.73
CA VAL A 271 -5.29 -7.42 -14.45
C VAL A 271 -5.39 -6.99 -15.92
N ARG A 272 -6.52 -7.25 -16.57
CA ARG A 272 -6.76 -6.84 -17.97
C ARG A 272 -6.64 -5.32 -18.11
N LEU A 273 -7.26 -4.53 -17.22
CA LEU A 273 -7.17 -3.06 -17.26
C LEU A 273 -5.74 -2.56 -17.03
N VAL A 274 -5.01 -3.13 -16.05
CA VAL A 274 -3.61 -2.75 -15.78
C VAL A 274 -2.72 -3.01 -16.99
N LEU A 275 -2.93 -4.13 -17.71
CA LEU A 275 -2.08 -4.52 -18.85
C LEU A 275 -2.44 -3.80 -20.15
N SER A 276 -3.66 -3.26 -20.29
CA SER A 276 -4.12 -2.55 -21.49
C SER A 276 -3.92 -1.03 -21.46
N ALA A 277 -3.39 -0.47 -20.38
CA ALA A 277 -3.29 0.98 -20.14
C ALA A 277 -1.96 1.59 -20.62
#